data_bc7314fbc5a2114ce5e4f7e59fa51672
#
_entry.id   bc7314fbc5a2114ce5e4f7e59fa51672
#
_cell.length_a   1.000
_cell.length_b   1.000
_cell.length_c   1.000
_cell.angle_alpha   90.00
_cell.angle_beta   90.00
_cell.angle_gamma   90.00
#
_symmetry.space_group_name_H-M   'P 1'
#
loop_
_entity.id
_entity.type
_entity.pdbx_description
1 polymer ?
#
loop_
_entity_poly.entity_id
_entity_poly.type
_entity_poly.pdbx_seq_one_letter_code
_entity_poly.pdbx_strand_id
1 'polypeptide(L)'
;MKQLRIPAVFMRGGTSNAVVLHERDLPRDRAQWDEIFLAAIGSPDPYGRQLDGMGGGISSLSKVCVVGPSTRPDADIDYTFAQVQVKEAKVDYSGNCGNMSSAMGPFAVDEGLVKVSGKEALVRIHNTNTRKIIHARFALDDGKAAVDG
;
A
#
# COMPACT_ATOMS: atom_id res chain seq x y z
N MET A 1 15.10 -5.95 -21.02
CA MET A 1 13.94 -6.04 -20.13
C MET A 1 12.79 -5.24 -20.74
N LYS A 2 11.63 -5.83 -20.81
CA LYS A 2 10.45 -5.11 -21.30
C LYS A 2 9.96 -4.16 -20.22
N GLN A 3 9.48 -2.97 -20.63
CA GLN A 3 8.83 -2.04 -19.73
C GLN A 3 7.51 -2.62 -19.24
N LEU A 4 7.28 -2.56 -17.93
CA LEU A 4 6.01 -2.90 -17.32
C LEU A 4 5.22 -1.63 -17.03
N ARG A 5 3.90 -1.70 -17.24
CA ARG A 5 2.97 -0.64 -16.84
C ARG A 5 1.98 -1.25 -15.85
N ILE A 6 1.99 -0.77 -14.62
CA ILE A 6 1.13 -1.26 -13.56
C ILE A 6 0.34 -0.07 -13.00
N PRO A 7 -0.99 -0.13 -12.98
CA PRO A 7 -1.78 0.92 -12.33
C PRO A 7 -1.39 1.07 -10.87
N ALA A 8 -1.22 2.28 -10.42
CA ALA A 8 -0.79 2.56 -9.06
C ALA A 8 -1.39 3.88 -8.57
N VAL A 9 -1.53 3.99 -7.25
CA VAL A 9 -1.91 5.25 -6.60
C VAL A 9 -0.79 5.62 -5.64
N PHE A 10 -0.33 6.86 -5.70
CA PHE A 10 0.65 7.37 -4.74
C PHE A 10 -0.11 8.07 -3.61
N MET A 11 0.00 7.55 -2.40
CA MET A 11 -0.80 8.02 -1.26
C MET A 11 0.07 8.37 -0.06
N ARG A 12 -0.41 9.36 0.68
CA ARG A 12 0.12 9.68 2.00
C ARG A 12 -0.76 9.03 3.07
N GLY A 13 -0.12 8.45 4.07
CA GLY A 13 -0.75 8.00 5.30
C GLY A 13 0.06 8.55 6.47
N GLY A 14 -0.51 9.45 7.32
CA GLY A 14 0.24 10.10 8.37
C GLY A 14 1.51 10.78 7.82
N THR A 15 2.67 10.44 8.37
CA THR A 15 3.98 10.96 7.96
C THR A 15 4.67 10.12 6.89
N SER A 16 4.02 9.08 6.40
CA SER A 16 4.56 8.19 5.37
C SER A 16 3.85 8.37 4.05
N ASN A 17 4.51 7.99 2.95
CA ASN A 17 3.84 7.79 1.68
C ASN A 17 4.23 6.44 1.07
N ALA A 18 3.43 5.98 0.13
CA ALA A 18 3.65 4.70 -0.51
C ALA A 18 3.06 4.68 -1.92
N VAL A 19 3.63 3.79 -2.73
CA VAL A 19 3.00 3.34 -3.96
C VAL A 19 2.01 2.25 -3.58
N VAL A 20 0.73 2.44 -3.89
CA VAL A 20 -0.34 1.50 -3.55
C VAL A 20 -0.80 0.80 -4.82
N LEU A 21 -0.81 -0.51 -4.79
CA LEU A 21 -1.11 -1.37 -5.93
C LEU A 21 -2.26 -2.31 -5.60
N HIS A 22 -3.06 -2.64 -6.61
CA HIS A 22 -4.00 -3.75 -6.51
C HIS A 22 -3.25 -5.07 -6.69
N GLU A 23 -3.54 -6.04 -5.83
CA GLU A 23 -2.94 -7.37 -5.92
C GLU A 23 -3.18 -8.02 -7.28
N ARG A 24 -4.35 -7.81 -7.87
CA ARG A 24 -4.72 -8.35 -9.19
C ARG A 24 -3.81 -7.89 -10.33
N ASP A 25 -3.13 -6.74 -10.16
CA ASP A 25 -2.25 -6.15 -11.16
C ASP A 25 -0.81 -6.64 -11.05
N LEU A 26 -0.51 -7.45 -10.05
CA LEU A 26 0.81 -8.02 -9.79
C LEU A 26 0.89 -9.48 -10.25
N PRO A 27 2.10 -9.99 -10.52
CA PRO A 27 2.28 -11.42 -10.79
C PRO A 27 1.76 -12.27 -9.62
N ARG A 28 1.22 -13.45 -9.92
CA ARG A 28 0.77 -14.40 -8.90
C ARG A 28 1.92 -14.94 -8.06
N ASP A 29 3.09 -15.09 -8.67
CA ASP A 29 4.31 -15.51 -7.98
C ASP A 29 4.88 -14.34 -7.18
N ARG A 30 4.74 -14.40 -5.88
CA ARG A 30 5.22 -13.37 -4.97
C ARG A 30 6.74 -13.17 -5.01
N ALA A 31 7.48 -14.18 -5.47
CA ALA A 31 8.92 -14.02 -5.63
C ALA A 31 9.29 -12.96 -6.67
N GLN A 32 8.37 -12.62 -7.57
CA GLN A 32 8.58 -11.57 -8.57
C GLN A 32 8.25 -10.16 -8.05
N TRP A 33 7.61 -10.04 -6.90
CA TRP A 33 7.20 -8.75 -6.35
C TRP A 33 8.40 -7.88 -5.94
N ASP A 34 9.41 -8.48 -5.35
CA ASP A 34 10.59 -7.73 -4.85
C ASP A 34 11.25 -6.93 -5.97
N GLU A 35 11.44 -7.54 -7.13
CA GLU A 35 12.04 -6.87 -8.29
C GLU A 35 11.20 -5.68 -8.74
N ILE A 36 9.88 -5.85 -8.80
CA ILE A 36 8.94 -4.80 -9.18
C ILE A 36 8.99 -3.65 -8.16
N PHE A 37 8.97 -3.96 -6.87
CA PHE A 37 8.97 -2.96 -5.81
C PHE A 37 10.29 -2.20 -5.74
N LEU A 38 11.41 -2.89 -5.90
CA LEU A 38 12.72 -2.24 -5.96
C LEU A 38 12.79 -1.26 -7.13
N ALA A 39 12.34 -1.66 -8.30
CA ALA A 39 12.33 -0.81 -9.47
C ALA A 39 11.39 0.39 -9.28
N ALA A 40 10.19 0.19 -8.74
CA ALA A 40 9.21 1.25 -8.52
C ALA A 40 9.72 2.32 -7.56
N ILE A 41 10.42 1.92 -6.52
CA ILE A 41 10.95 2.83 -5.49
C ILE A 41 12.31 3.44 -5.91
N GLY A 42 13.04 2.79 -6.81
CA GLY A 42 14.36 3.25 -7.24
C GLY A 42 15.49 2.73 -6.37
N SER A 43 15.33 1.53 -5.85
CA SER A 43 16.32 0.86 -4.99
C SER A 43 16.99 -0.31 -5.72
N PRO A 44 18.22 -0.66 -5.39
CA PRO A 44 19.06 0.03 -4.40
C PRO A 44 19.69 1.32 -4.97
N ASP A 45 19.85 2.30 -4.11
CA ASP A 45 20.62 3.50 -4.43
C ASP A 45 21.65 3.75 -3.33
N PRO A 46 22.95 3.50 -3.58
CA PRO A 46 23.99 3.68 -2.57
C PRO A 46 24.13 5.14 -2.13
N TYR A 47 23.67 6.08 -2.94
CA TYR A 47 23.70 7.52 -2.61
C TYR A 47 22.45 7.98 -1.87
N GLY A 48 21.47 7.10 -1.69
CA GLY A 48 20.28 7.37 -0.90
C GLY A 48 19.30 8.36 -1.50
N ARG A 49 19.29 8.55 -2.81
CA ARG A 49 18.41 9.52 -3.50
C ARG A 49 17.17 8.89 -4.13
N GLN A 50 17.29 7.68 -4.64
CA GLN A 50 16.23 6.97 -5.34
C GLN A 50 15.66 7.74 -6.55
N LEU A 51 16.55 8.40 -7.29
CA LEU A 51 16.18 9.29 -8.42
C LEU A 51 15.47 8.57 -9.56
N ASP A 52 15.72 7.27 -9.73
CA ASP A 52 15.11 6.45 -10.79
C ASP A 52 13.72 5.91 -10.43
N GLY A 53 13.19 6.27 -9.27
CA GLY A 53 11.91 5.75 -8.80
C GLY A 53 11.14 6.74 -7.97
N MET A 54 10.14 6.24 -7.27
CA MET A 54 9.19 7.04 -6.50
C MET A 54 9.55 7.16 -5.02
N GLY A 55 10.65 6.59 -4.58
CA GLY A 55 11.13 6.72 -3.22
C GLY A 55 11.67 8.12 -2.94
N GLY A 56 11.76 8.46 -1.65
CA GLY A 56 12.23 9.77 -1.20
C GLY A 56 13.54 9.73 -0.40
N GLY A 57 14.30 8.65 -0.49
CA GLY A 57 15.62 8.54 0.14
C GLY A 57 15.61 8.15 1.61
N ILE A 58 14.46 7.97 2.22
CA ILE A 58 14.31 7.51 3.61
C ILE A 58 13.21 6.45 3.71
N SER A 59 13.21 5.70 4.81
CA SER A 59 12.28 4.56 4.98
C SER A 59 10.81 4.96 4.94
N SER A 60 10.44 6.11 5.52
CA SER A 60 9.05 6.58 5.52
C SER A 60 8.53 6.95 4.13
N LEU A 61 9.40 7.12 3.15
CA LEU A 61 9.08 7.47 1.78
C LEU A 61 9.49 6.37 0.78
N SER A 62 9.70 5.14 1.26
CA SER A 62 10.18 4.00 0.46
C SER A 62 9.33 2.75 0.71
N LYS A 63 8.03 2.90 0.51
CA LYS A 63 7.05 1.88 0.87
C LYS A 63 6.18 1.50 -0.32
N VAL A 64 5.79 0.23 -0.35
CA VAL A 64 4.78 -0.28 -1.28
C VAL A 64 3.69 -0.97 -0.45
N CYS A 65 2.45 -0.71 -0.79
CA CYS A 65 1.29 -1.36 -0.20
C CYS A 65 0.53 -2.10 -1.28
N VAL A 66 0.18 -3.35 -1.02
CA VAL A 66 -0.62 -4.16 -1.94
C VAL A 66 -1.96 -4.43 -1.29
N VAL A 67 -3.05 -4.15 -2.00
CA VAL A 67 -4.41 -4.29 -1.48
C VAL A 67 -5.21 -5.18 -2.44
N GLY A 68 -5.94 -6.10 -1.86
CA GLY A 68 -6.86 -6.98 -2.59
C GLY A 68 -8.06 -7.39 -1.76
N PRO A 69 -8.99 -8.14 -2.36
CA PRO A 69 -10.12 -8.69 -1.61
C PRO A 69 -9.61 -9.59 -0.48
N SER A 70 -10.31 -9.57 0.65
CA SER A 70 -9.89 -10.38 1.80
C SER A 70 -10.06 -11.86 1.54
N THR A 71 -9.07 -12.62 2.02
CA THR A 71 -9.12 -14.07 2.10
C THR A 71 -9.81 -14.56 3.37
N ARG A 72 -10.22 -13.64 4.27
CA ARG A 72 -10.81 -13.95 5.57
C ARG A 72 -12.24 -13.41 5.66
N PRO A 73 -13.18 -14.15 6.29
CA PRO A 73 -14.57 -13.70 6.44
C PRO A 73 -14.71 -12.53 7.43
N ASP A 74 -13.73 -12.31 8.30
CA ASP A 74 -13.73 -11.24 9.31
C ASP A 74 -13.07 -9.96 8.84
N ALA A 75 -12.71 -9.87 7.56
CA ALA A 75 -12.08 -8.69 6.97
C ALA A 75 -12.68 -8.37 5.60
N ASP A 76 -12.55 -7.11 5.20
CA ASP A 76 -13.04 -6.62 3.91
C ASP A 76 -11.95 -6.64 2.85
N ILE A 77 -10.71 -6.37 3.25
CA ILE A 77 -9.56 -6.36 2.35
C ILE A 77 -8.36 -7.04 3.00
N ASP A 78 -7.48 -7.55 2.15
CA ASP A 78 -6.13 -7.95 2.53
C ASP A 78 -5.17 -6.82 2.17
N TYR A 79 -4.27 -6.52 3.09
CA TYR A 79 -3.25 -5.49 2.94
C TYR A 79 -1.89 -6.10 3.23
N THR A 80 -0.99 -6.02 2.26
CA THR A 80 0.40 -6.45 2.41
C THR A 80 1.30 -5.22 2.36
N PHE A 81 2.07 -5.03 3.42
CA PHE A 81 3.02 -3.94 3.53
C PHE A 81 4.42 -4.39 3.15
N ALA A 82 5.08 -3.61 2.29
CA ALA A 82 6.45 -3.86 1.86
C ALA A 82 7.32 -2.64 2.16
N GLN A 83 8.31 -2.82 3.03
CA GLN A 83 9.34 -1.80 3.28
C GLN A 83 10.50 -2.06 2.34
N VAL A 84 10.70 -1.17 1.39
CA VAL A 84 11.82 -1.25 0.44
C VAL A 84 13.03 -0.57 1.04
N GLN A 85 14.16 -1.28 1.10
CA GLN A 85 15.40 -0.69 1.62
C GLN A 85 15.94 0.32 0.62
N VAL A 86 16.53 1.42 1.12
CA VAL A 86 17.01 2.50 0.25
C VAL A 86 18.32 2.11 -0.45
N LYS A 87 19.27 1.61 0.32
CA LYS A 87 20.64 1.36 -0.17
C LYS A 87 20.90 -0.10 -0.55
N GLU A 88 20.03 -1.00 -0.17
CA GLU A 88 20.18 -2.43 -0.42
C GLU A 88 19.05 -2.95 -1.32
N ALA A 89 19.35 -3.98 -2.12
CA ALA A 89 18.37 -4.67 -2.96
C ALA A 89 17.55 -5.63 -2.11
N LYS A 90 16.74 -5.11 -1.19
CA LYS A 90 15.98 -5.91 -0.23
C LYS A 90 14.63 -5.28 0.04
N VAL A 91 13.61 -6.13 0.14
CA VAL A 91 12.25 -5.77 0.55
C VAL A 91 11.92 -6.54 1.83
N ASP A 92 11.46 -5.84 2.86
CA ASP A 92 11.11 -6.41 4.16
C ASP A 92 9.59 -6.44 4.33
N TYR A 93 9.05 -7.64 4.56
CA TYR A 93 7.63 -7.89 4.78
C TYR A 93 7.29 -8.19 6.24
N SER A 94 8.26 -8.10 7.16
CA SER A 94 8.05 -8.53 8.55
C SER A 94 7.24 -7.54 9.39
N GLY A 95 7.15 -6.28 8.95
CA GLY A 95 6.57 -5.21 9.74
C GLY A 95 5.14 -4.85 9.39
N ASN A 96 4.66 -3.86 10.11
CA ASN A 96 3.44 -3.13 9.83
C ASN A 96 3.74 -1.64 9.89
N CYS A 97 3.13 -0.87 9.01
CA CYS A 97 3.22 0.58 9.04
C CYS A 97 1.86 1.14 9.46
N GLY A 98 1.78 1.64 10.70
CA GLY A 98 0.56 2.25 11.21
C GLY A 98 0.12 3.45 10.39
N ASN A 99 1.07 4.26 9.91
CA ASN A 99 0.78 5.40 9.06
C ASN A 99 0.11 4.98 7.75
N MET A 100 0.64 3.97 7.06
CA MET A 100 0.04 3.51 5.80
C MET A 100 -1.24 2.74 6.01
N SER A 101 -1.40 2.06 7.15
CA SER A 101 -2.66 1.39 7.49
C SER A 101 -3.83 2.37 7.48
N SER A 102 -3.62 3.63 7.88
CA SER A 102 -4.66 4.66 7.88
C SER A 102 -5.13 5.06 6.48
N ALA A 103 -4.30 4.83 5.46
CA ALA A 103 -4.64 5.14 4.07
C ALA A 103 -5.35 3.99 3.36
N MET A 104 -5.25 2.77 3.88
CA MET A 104 -5.74 1.57 3.18
C MET A 104 -7.27 1.49 3.14
N GLY A 105 -7.96 1.91 4.19
CA GLY A 105 -9.42 2.00 4.19
C GLY A 105 -9.94 2.97 3.14
N PRO A 106 -9.48 4.23 3.16
CA PRO A 106 -9.81 5.20 2.11
C PRO A 106 -9.49 4.72 0.70
N PHE A 107 -8.33 4.13 0.49
CA PHE A 107 -7.98 3.55 -0.81
C PHE A 107 -9.00 2.50 -1.27
N ALA A 108 -9.37 1.58 -0.37
CA ALA A 108 -10.30 0.50 -0.70
C ALA A 108 -11.67 1.03 -1.11
N VAL A 109 -12.14 2.08 -0.44
CA VAL A 109 -13.42 2.73 -0.77
C VAL A 109 -13.32 3.46 -2.11
N ASP A 110 -12.28 4.27 -2.30
CA ASP A 110 -12.11 5.09 -3.50
C ASP A 110 -11.91 4.23 -4.76
N GLU A 111 -11.27 3.07 -4.61
CA GLU A 111 -11.04 2.12 -5.70
C GLU A 111 -12.16 1.11 -5.89
N GLY A 112 -13.25 1.22 -5.12
CA GLY A 112 -14.41 0.35 -5.28
C GLY A 112 -14.24 -1.07 -4.77
N LEU A 113 -13.23 -1.34 -3.95
CA LEU A 113 -13.01 -2.67 -3.36
C LEU A 113 -14.00 -2.97 -2.24
N VAL A 114 -14.50 -1.93 -1.57
CA VAL A 114 -15.48 -2.01 -0.49
C VAL A 114 -16.63 -1.10 -0.81
N LYS A 115 -17.85 -1.61 -0.69
CA LYS A 115 -19.07 -0.81 -0.87
C LYS A 115 -19.43 -0.15 0.45
N VAL A 116 -19.66 1.15 0.40
CA VAL A 116 -20.02 1.95 1.56
C VAL A 116 -21.21 2.84 1.27
N SER A 117 -21.89 3.28 2.33
CA SER A 117 -23.00 4.22 2.24
C SER A 117 -23.01 5.09 3.48
N GLY A 118 -23.70 6.24 3.41
CA GLY A 118 -23.83 7.16 4.53
C GLY A 118 -22.66 8.11 4.63
N LYS A 119 -22.42 8.58 5.86
CA LYS A 119 -21.42 9.65 6.15
C LYS A 119 -20.11 9.12 6.70
N GLU A 120 -20.06 7.84 7.07
CA GLU A 120 -18.89 7.23 7.70
C GLU A 120 -18.72 5.82 7.17
N ALA A 121 -17.47 5.42 6.95
CA ALA A 121 -17.12 4.05 6.58
C ALA A 121 -16.36 3.36 7.71
N LEU A 122 -16.58 2.05 7.82
CA LEU A 122 -15.73 1.15 8.59
C LEU A 122 -15.20 0.10 7.63
N VAL A 123 -13.88 0.04 7.49
CA VAL A 123 -13.21 -0.97 6.68
C VAL A 123 -12.39 -1.86 7.59
N ARG A 124 -12.62 -3.17 7.50
CA ARG A 124 -11.88 -4.17 8.27
C ARG A 124 -10.72 -4.65 7.41
N ILE A 125 -9.50 -4.40 7.85
CA ILE A 125 -8.27 -4.61 7.10
C ILE A 125 -7.52 -5.80 7.72
N HIS A 126 -7.30 -6.85 6.93
CA HIS A 126 -6.42 -7.94 7.32
C HIS A 126 -5.01 -7.62 6.86
N ASN A 127 -4.12 -7.34 7.82
CA ASN A 127 -2.68 -7.15 7.53
C ASN A 127 -2.04 -8.53 7.36
N THR A 128 -1.63 -8.87 6.15
CA THR A 128 -1.09 -10.20 5.86
C THR A 128 0.29 -10.44 6.48
N ASN A 129 1.04 -9.37 6.76
CA ASN A 129 2.37 -9.46 7.38
C ASN A 129 2.28 -9.93 8.84
N THR A 130 1.33 -9.37 9.57
CA THR A 130 1.16 -9.61 11.02
C THR A 130 -0.03 -10.51 11.35
N ARG A 131 -0.92 -10.76 10.37
CA ARG A 131 -2.17 -11.51 10.50
C ARG A 131 -3.18 -10.86 11.44
N LYS A 132 -3.04 -9.55 11.70
CA LYS A 132 -3.96 -8.78 12.55
C LYS A 132 -5.06 -8.15 11.72
N ILE A 133 -6.22 -7.96 12.34
CA ILE A 133 -7.33 -7.20 11.76
C ILE A 133 -7.28 -5.78 12.32
N ILE A 134 -7.28 -4.81 11.41
CA ILE A 134 -7.29 -3.39 11.73
C ILE A 134 -8.63 -2.82 11.29
N HIS A 135 -9.29 -2.08 12.17
CA HIS A 135 -10.53 -1.39 11.85
C HIS A 135 -10.23 0.08 11.54
N ALA A 136 -10.52 0.49 10.31
CA ALA A 136 -10.38 1.87 9.87
C ALA A 136 -11.75 2.54 9.78
N ARG A 137 -11.95 3.60 10.55
CA ARG A 137 -13.17 4.44 10.49
C ARG A 137 -12.78 5.79 9.93
N PHE A 138 -13.56 6.29 9.00
CA PHE A 138 -13.30 7.59 8.39
C PHE A 138 -14.58 8.15 7.78
N ALA A 139 -14.62 9.47 7.63
CA ALA A 139 -15.75 10.16 7.04
C ALA A 139 -15.82 9.94 5.54
N LEU A 140 -17.03 9.93 5.03
CA LEU A 140 -17.31 9.86 3.59
C LEU A 140 -17.83 11.20 3.09
N ASP A 141 -17.47 11.53 1.86
CA ASP A 141 -17.98 12.67 1.11
C ASP A 141 -18.41 12.18 -0.26
N ASP A 142 -19.73 12.15 -0.47
CA ASP A 142 -20.36 11.71 -1.72
C ASP A 142 -19.87 10.30 -2.17
N GLY A 143 -19.81 9.36 -1.23
CA GLY A 143 -19.42 7.97 -1.48
C GLY A 143 -17.92 7.73 -1.62
N LYS A 144 -17.11 8.75 -1.42
CA LYS A 144 -15.65 8.67 -1.41
C LYS A 144 -15.11 9.02 -0.03
N ALA A 145 -13.87 8.62 0.25
CA ALA A 145 -13.23 9.03 1.48
C ALA A 145 -13.08 10.56 1.51
N ALA A 146 -13.46 11.18 2.65
CA ALA A 146 -13.30 12.60 2.82
C ALA A 146 -11.82 12.96 2.96
N VAL A 147 -11.39 14.02 2.29
CA VAL A 147 -9.99 14.48 2.33
C VAL A 147 -9.81 15.68 3.27
N ASP A 148 -10.90 16.25 3.72
CA ASP A 148 -10.91 17.39 4.64
C ASP A 148 -11.10 16.92 6.07
N GLY A 149 -10.24 17.26 6.95
CA GLY A 149 -10.44 16.97 8.35
C GLY A 149 -9.39 16.14 9.05
#